data_4a0160371da3073617a98505a3b60001
#
_entry.id   4a0160371da3073617a98505a3b60001
#
_cell.length_a   1.000
_cell.length_b   1.000
_cell.length_c   1.000
_cell.angle_alpha   90.00
_cell.angle_beta   90.00
_cell.angle_gamma   90.00
#
_symmetry.space_group_name_H-M   'P 1'
#
loop_
_entity.id
_entity.type
_entity.pdbx_description
1 polymer ?
#
loop_
_entity_poly.entity_id
_entity_poly.type
_entity_poly.pdbx_seq_one_letter_code
_entity_poly.pdbx_strand_id
1 'polypeptide(L)'
;VAKEINVKKILLPVCLLLFTFSIHAQQRDWSQVQMKVTKVEGNVYMLEGAGGNIGVSVGTDGILIVDDQYAPLADKIRAALKGLNQGKLRFILNTHWHPDHTGGNEVFAPEAPIIAHDNVRKRMATEQRSEVFKSTTPAAPKGALPVITFNQTLTVHFNGEEIRAIHYPHGHTDGDSVVFFTQSNVVHLGDDFFAGRFPYVDLDSGGSVEGLAKNIGEIIGKIPAGAKLIPGHGPLSTVEDLKTYHNMLLQTTDIVRQKIAAGKTLDQIKSEGLPDEWKSWGTGFIKTDLWLEIVHRSLTAKK
;
A
#
# COMPACT_ATOMS: atom_id res chain seq x y z
N VAL A 1 56.94 57.49 -37.35
CA VAL A 1 56.09 56.62 -38.18
C VAL A 1 55.68 55.43 -37.29
N ALA A 2 54.52 55.49 -36.63
CA ALA A 2 53.97 54.42 -35.82
C ALA A 2 52.98 53.61 -36.68
N LYS A 3 53.19 52.29 -36.78
CA LYS A 3 52.28 51.36 -37.45
C LYS A 3 51.25 50.86 -36.45
N GLU A 4 49.96 51.20 -36.70
CA GLU A 4 48.82 50.67 -35.97
C GLU A 4 48.63 49.19 -36.35
N ILE A 5 48.56 48.31 -35.34
CA ILE A 5 48.22 46.90 -35.50
C ILE A 5 46.72 46.73 -35.23
N ASN A 6 45.97 46.40 -36.29
CA ASN A 6 44.54 46.19 -36.28
C ASN A 6 44.23 44.77 -35.80
N VAL A 7 43.80 44.56 -34.56
CA VAL A 7 43.40 43.27 -33.99
C VAL A 7 41.91 43.04 -34.26
N LYS A 8 41.62 42.22 -35.29
CA LYS A 8 40.25 41.74 -35.54
C LYS A 8 39.85 40.75 -34.43
N LYS A 9 38.90 41.12 -33.59
CA LYS A 9 38.24 40.22 -32.64
C LYS A 9 37.38 39.22 -33.40
N ILE A 10 37.77 37.94 -33.39
CA ILE A 10 36.97 36.83 -33.88
C ILE A 10 36.06 36.40 -32.73
N LEU A 11 34.76 36.71 -32.83
CA LEU A 11 33.71 36.15 -31.95
C LEU A 11 33.37 34.75 -32.45
N LEU A 12 33.77 33.72 -31.70
CA LEU A 12 33.24 32.37 -31.90
C LEU A 12 31.85 32.27 -31.23
N PRO A 13 30.81 31.81 -31.94
CA PRO A 13 29.54 31.54 -31.30
C PRO A 13 29.67 30.23 -30.50
N VAL A 14 29.54 30.33 -29.17
CA VAL A 14 29.38 29.17 -28.30
C VAL A 14 27.94 28.68 -28.46
N CYS A 15 27.71 27.67 -29.28
CA CYS A 15 26.47 26.93 -29.36
C CYS A 15 26.31 26.10 -28.07
N LEU A 16 25.54 26.60 -27.13
CA LEU A 16 25.11 25.87 -25.93
C LEU A 16 24.07 24.82 -26.35
N LEU A 17 24.53 23.57 -26.60
CA LEU A 17 23.63 22.42 -26.80
C LEU A 17 22.97 22.08 -25.45
N LEU A 18 21.75 22.58 -25.24
CA LEU A 18 20.87 22.15 -24.17
C LEU A 18 20.40 20.72 -24.46
N PHE A 19 21.10 19.74 -23.90
CA PHE A 19 20.58 18.36 -23.83
C PHE A 19 19.41 18.34 -22.83
N THR A 20 18.19 18.40 -23.34
CA THR A 20 17.00 18.10 -22.55
C THR A 20 16.96 16.57 -22.34
N PHE A 21 17.42 16.09 -21.18
CA PHE A 21 17.14 14.74 -20.74
C PHE A 21 15.66 14.64 -20.43
N SER A 22 14.86 14.17 -21.39
CA SER A 22 13.51 13.72 -21.13
C SER A 22 13.60 12.43 -20.30
N ILE A 23 13.42 12.54 -18.98
CA ILE A 23 13.20 11.37 -18.12
C ILE A 23 11.84 10.80 -18.53
N HIS A 24 11.84 9.84 -19.46
CA HIS A 24 10.67 9.01 -19.69
C HIS A 24 10.53 8.10 -18.46
N ALA A 25 9.64 8.43 -17.55
CA ALA A 25 9.16 7.46 -16.59
C ALA A 25 8.64 6.29 -17.42
N GLN A 26 9.26 5.11 -17.26
CA GLN A 26 8.87 3.91 -18.01
C GLN A 26 7.44 3.57 -17.61
N GLN A 27 6.50 3.89 -18.48
CA GLN A 27 5.08 3.62 -18.25
C GLN A 27 4.90 2.10 -18.14
N ARG A 28 4.35 1.63 -17.02
CA ARG A 28 4.13 0.20 -16.79
C ARG A 28 3.27 -0.38 -17.92
N ASP A 29 3.74 -1.48 -18.53
CA ASP A 29 2.96 -2.21 -19.53
C ASP A 29 1.91 -3.09 -18.82
N TRP A 30 0.71 -2.56 -18.70
CA TRP A 30 -0.43 -3.23 -18.09
C TRP A 30 -0.90 -4.47 -18.85
N SER A 31 -0.56 -4.58 -20.16
CA SER A 31 -0.95 -5.72 -21.01
C SER A 31 -0.36 -7.03 -20.50
N GLN A 32 0.85 -6.98 -19.94
CA GLN A 32 1.59 -8.14 -19.44
C GLN A 32 1.13 -8.62 -18.06
N VAL A 33 0.36 -7.81 -17.34
CA VAL A 33 -0.13 -8.21 -16.01
C VAL A 33 -1.14 -9.32 -16.15
N GLN A 34 -0.91 -10.44 -15.47
CA GLN A 34 -1.85 -11.57 -15.34
C GLN A 34 -2.52 -11.53 -13.98
N MET A 35 -3.84 -11.73 -13.93
CA MET A 35 -4.57 -11.90 -12.68
C MET A 35 -4.46 -13.35 -12.23
N LYS A 36 -3.79 -13.57 -11.10
CA LYS A 36 -3.76 -14.88 -10.45
C LYS A 36 -4.90 -14.96 -9.45
N VAL A 37 -5.72 -16.00 -9.56
CA VAL A 37 -6.85 -16.27 -8.66
C VAL A 37 -6.48 -17.43 -7.75
N THR A 38 -6.53 -17.19 -6.44
CA THR A 38 -6.26 -18.19 -5.41
C THR A 38 -7.50 -18.37 -4.55
N LYS A 39 -8.02 -19.59 -4.43
CA LYS A 39 -9.05 -19.90 -3.43
C LYS A 39 -8.42 -19.85 -2.04
N VAL A 40 -9.02 -19.08 -1.12
CA VAL A 40 -8.52 -18.96 0.24
C VAL A 40 -9.20 -19.95 1.17
N GLU A 41 -10.50 -19.74 1.44
CA GLU A 41 -11.32 -20.63 2.27
C GLU A 41 -12.80 -20.31 2.03
N GLY A 42 -13.71 -21.26 2.25
CA GLY A 42 -15.15 -21.06 2.09
C GLY A 42 -15.51 -20.47 0.73
N ASN A 43 -16.11 -19.30 0.72
CA ASN A 43 -16.48 -18.53 -0.47
C ASN A 43 -15.55 -17.34 -0.73
N VAL A 44 -14.38 -17.29 -0.09
CA VAL A 44 -13.39 -16.22 -0.20
C VAL A 44 -12.23 -16.61 -1.11
N TYR A 45 -11.83 -15.68 -1.98
CA TYR A 45 -10.71 -15.81 -2.91
C TYR A 45 -9.79 -14.59 -2.78
N MET A 46 -8.55 -14.74 -3.24
CA MET A 46 -7.57 -13.66 -3.38
C MET A 46 -7.20 -13.53 -4.86
N LEU A 47 -7.20 -12.28 -5.37
CA LEU A 47 -6.68 -11.95 -6.69
C LEU A 47 -5.36 -11.20 -6.52
N GLU A 48 -4.32 -11.68 -7.19
CA GLU A 48 -3.01 -11.04 -7.29
C GLU A 48 -2.85 -10.45 -8.70
N GLY A 49 -2.32 -9.23 -8.79
CA GLY A 49 -2.06 -8.53 -10.06
C GLY A 49 -0.82 -7.66 -9.95
N ALA A 50 -0.95 -6.36 -10.20
CA ALA A 50 0.16 -5.41 -10.13
C ALA A 50 0.11 -4.43 -8.96
N GLY A 51 -1.02 -4.35 -8.27
CA GLY A 51 -1.23 -3.56 -7.04
C GLY A 51 -1.32 -4.45 -5.81
N GLY A 52 -2.02 -3.96 -4.81
CA GLY A 52 -2.34 -4.74 -3.62
C GLY A 52 -3.23 -5.94 -3.94
N ASN A 53 -3.23 -6.93 -3.07
CA ASN A 53 -4.09 -8.09 -3.22
C ASN A 53 -5.56 -7.70 -3.05
N ILE A 54 -6.42 -8.27 -3.90
CA ILE A 54 -7.87 -8.08 -3.81
C ILE A 54 -8.48 -9.27 -3.08
N GLY A 55 -9.21 -9.02 -1.99
CA GLY A 55 -10.08 -10.03 -1.37
C GLY A 55 -11.41 -10.10 -2.10
N VAL A 56 -11.96 -11.31 -2.31
CA VAL A 56 -13.23 -11.49 -3.04
C VAL A 56 -14.13 -12.45 -2.27
N SER A 57 -15.35 -12.02 -1.96
CA SER A 57 -16.44 -12.89 -1.51
C SER A 57 -17.42 -13.12 -2.65
N VAL A 58 -17.74 -14.38 -2.92
CA VAL A 58 -18.70 -14.78 -3.96
C VAL A 58 -19.81 -15.66 -3.40
N GLY A 59 -21.02 -15.52 -3.89
CA GLY A 59 -22.16 -16.34 -3.45
C GLY A 59 -23.47 -15.95 -4.13
N THR A 60 -24.60 -16.30 -3.53
CA THR A 60 -25.94 -16.05 -4.08
C THR A 60 -26.29 -14.58 -4.14
N ASP A 61 -25.72 -13.74 -3.26
CA ASP A 61 -26.00 -12.31 -3.22
C ASP A 61 -25.20 -11.53 -4.28
N GLY A 62 -24.18 -12.19 -4.88
CA GLY A 62 -23.28 -11.61 -5.89
C GLY A 62 -21.83 -11.58 -5.43
N ILE A 63 -21.12 -10.51 -5.76
CA ILE A 63 -19.69 -10.33 -5.51
C ILE A 63 -19.45 -9.11 -4.63
N LEU A 64 -18.62 -9.25 -3.59
CA LEU A 64 -18.00 -8.16 -2.85
C LEU A 64 -16.49 -8.26 -3.03
N ILE A 65 -15.84 -7.14 -3.29
CA ILE A 65 -14.36 -7.08 -3.34
C ILE A 65 -13.82 -6.16 -2.24
N VAL A 66 -12.63 -6.52 -1.75
CA VAL A 66 -11.80 -5.69 -0.87
C VAL A 66 -10.62 -5.21 -1.69
N ASP A 67 -10.55 -3.90 -1.93
CA ASP A 67 -9.65 -3.21 -2.86
C ASP A 67 -9.90 -3.53 -4.34
N ASP A 68 -9.29 -2.74 -5.25
CA ASP A 68 -9.54 -2.87 -6.69
C ASP A 68 -8.34 -2.53 -7.58
N GLN A 69 -7.15 -2.38 -7.00
CA GLN A 69 -5.88 -2.11 -7.68
C GLN A 69 -5.91 -0.84 -8.55
N TYR A 70 -5.58 -0.97 -9.83
CA TYR A 70 -5.43 0.13 -10.78
C TYR A 70 -6.48 0.08 -11.89
N ALA A 71 -6.98 1.23 -12.33
CA ALA A 71 -7.96 1.35 -13.41
C ALA A 71 -7.60 0.58 -14.70
N PRO A 72 -6.34 0.56 -15.19
CA PRO A 72 -5.98 -0.22 -16.39
C PRO A 72 -6.14 -1.73 -16.25
N LEU A 73 -6.30 -2.25 -15.03
CA LEU A 73 -6.53 -3.67 -14.77
C LEU A 73 -8.01 -4.03 -14.66
N ALA A 74 -8.92 -3.07 -14.71
CA ALA A 74 -10.35 -3.27 -14.42
C ALA A 74 -10.97 -4.40 -15.27
N ASP A 75 -10.68 -4.46 -16.58
CA ASP A 75 -11.24 -5.51 -17.44
C ASP A 75 -10.69 -6.90 -17.09
N LYS A 76 -9.42 -6.99 -16.68
CA LYS A 76 -8.82 -8.24 -16.23
C LYS A 76 -9.40 -8.68 -14.88
N ILE A 77 -9.63 -7.72 -13.98
CA ILE A 77 -10.31 -7.98 -12.70
C ILE A 77 -11.75 -8.45 -12.95
N ARG A 78 -12.53 -7.76 -13.80
CA ARG A 78 -13.88 -8.21 -14.18
C ARG A 78 -13.90 -9.61 -14.77
N ALA A 79 -12.95 -9.92 -15.65
CA ALA A 79 -12.84 -11.25 -16.22
C ALA A 79 -12.58 -12.33 -15.17
N ALA A 80 -11.68 -12.05 -14.21
CA ALA A 80 -11.40 -12.94 -13.08
C ALA A 80 -12.63 -13.14 -12.18
N LEU A 81 -13.32 -12.05 -11.81
CA LEU A 81 -14.55 -12.09 -11.01
C LEU A 81 -15.65 -12.88 -11.70
N LYS A 82 -15.86 -12.67 -13.00
CA LYS A 82 -16.84 -13.41 -13.79
C LYS A 82 -16.53 -14.90 -13.89
N GLY A 83 -15.24 -15.26 -13.87
CA GLY A 83 -14.80 -16.66 -13.80
C GLY A 83 -15.15 -17.33 -12.46
N LEU A 84 -15.30 -16.54 -11.39
CA LEU A 84 -15.66 -17.04 -10.07
C LEU A 84 -17.17 -17.12 -9.84
N ASN A 85 -17.90 -16.09 -10.29
CA ASN A 85 -19.35 -15.98 -10.09
C ASN A 85 -19.98 -15.12 -11.19
N GLN A 86 -21.18 -15.51 -11.67
CA GLN A 86 -21.92 -14.78 -12.70
C GLN A 86 -22.80 -13.64 -12.11
N GLY A 87 -22.82 -13.50 -10.78
CA GLY A 87 -23.52 -12.41 -10.08
C GLY A 87 -22.88 -11.05 -10.32
N LYS A 88 -23.59 -10.00 -9.96
CA LYS A 88 -23.11 -8.63 -10.07
C LYS A 88 -22.13 -8.30 -8.94
N LEU A 89 -21.19 -7.41 -9.21
CA LEU A 89 -20.45 -6.69 -8.18
C LEU A 89 -21.45 -5.83 -7.39
N ARG A 90 -21.45 -5.97 -6.06
CA ARG A 90 -22.45 -5.35 -5.17
C ARG A 90 -21.82 -4.37 -4.19
N PHE A 91 -20.56 -4.61 -3.78
CA PHE A 91 -19.84 -3.76 -2.86
C PHE A 91 -18.34 -3.78 -3.18
N ILE A 92 -17.71 -2.63 -2.98
CA ILE A 92 -16.26 -2.45 -2.96
C ILE A 92 -15.90 -1.89 -1.59
N LEU A 93 -14.96 -2.51 -0.88
CA LEU A 93 -14.48 -2.06 0.41
C LEU A 93 -13.00 -1.73 0.25
N ASN A 94 -12.60 -0.47 0.44
CA ASN A 94 -11.18 -0.13 0.41
C ASN A 94 -10.57 -0.21 1.80
N THR A 95 -9.39 -0.85 1.88
CA THR A 95 -8.63 -0.98 3.13
C THR A 95 -7.99 0.34 3.55
N HIS A 96 -7.42 1.08 2.60
CA HIS A 96 -6.79 2.39 2.80
C HIS A 96 -6.81 3.20 1.49
N TRP A 97 -6.16 4.37 1.45
CA TRP A 97 -6.32 5.33 0.36
C TRP A 97 -5.35 5.18 -0.82
N HIS A 98 -4.28 4.38 -0.72
CA HIS A 98 -3.24 4.34 -1.74
C HIS A 98 -3.74 3.89 -3.12
N PRO A 99 -3.14 4.44 -4.21
CA PRO A 99 -3.65 4.23 -5.56
C PRO A 99 -3.60 2.78 -6.06
N ASP A 100 -2.73 1.95 -5.51
CA ASP A 100 -2.64 0.53 -5.87
C ASP A 100 -3.69 -0.35 -5.17
N HIS A 101 -4.55 0.27 -4.35
CA HIS A 101 -5.71 -0.34 -3.70
C HIS A 101 -7.02 0.31 -4.14
N THR A 102 -7.00 1.60 -4.53
CA THR A 102 -8.19 2.39 -4.84
C THR A 102 -8.22 2.91 -6.28
N GLY A 103 -7.19 2.61 -7.08
CA GLY A 103 -7.06 3.16 -8.43
C GLY A 103 -8.12 2.66 -9.41
N GLY A 104 -8.80 1.56 -9.12
CA GLY A 104 -9.94 1.05 -9.86
C GLY A 104 -11.27 1.71 -9.50
N ASN A 105 -11.36 2.43 -8.38
CA ASN A 105 -12.60 2.98 -7.82
C ASN A 105 -13.46 3.72 -8.86
N GLU A 106 -12.86 4.63 -9.66
CA GLU A 106 -13.61 5.41 -10.66
C GLU A 106 -14.27 4.53 -11.71
N VAL A 107 -13.60 3.44 -12.09
CA VAL A 107 -14.08 2.53 -13.13
C VAL A 107 -15.14 1.58 -12.60
N PHE A 108 -15.07 1.18 -11.31
CA PHE A 108 -16.00 0.25 -10.68
C PHE A 108 -17.17 0.93 -9.97
N ALA A 109 -17.07 2.22 -9.61
CA ALA A 109 -18.13 2.97 -8.92
C ALA A 109 -19.51 2.95 -9.60
N PRO A 110 -19.62 2.91 -10.96
CA PRO A 110 -20.91 2.72 -11.63
C PRO A 110 -21.57 1.35 -11.37
N GLU A 111 -20.78 0.35 -10.97
CA GLU A 111 -21.26 -1.03 -10.76
C GLU A 111 -21.66 -1.29 -9.31
N ALA A 112 -20.94 -0.69 -8.34
CA ALA A 112 -21.15 -0.93 -6.92
C ALA A 112 -20.74 0.26 -6.05
N PRO A 113 -21.44 0.51 -4.90
CA PRO A 113 -21.02 1.50 -3.94
C PRO A 113 -19.69 1.14 -3.31
N ILE A 114 -18.84 2.18 -3.11
CA ILE A 114 -17.54 2.08 -2.46
C ILE A 114 -17.71 2.41 -0.98
N ILE A 115 -17.13 1.56 -0.13
CA ILE A 115 -17.15 1.65 1.33
C ILE A 115 -15.70 1.81 1.82
N ALA A 116 -15.45 2.74 2.75
CA ALA A 116 -14.13 2.88 3.37
C ALA A 116 -14.20 3.63 4.69
N HIS A 117 -13.08 3.68 5.43
CA HIS A 117 -12.97 4.55 6.59
C HIS A 117 -13.05 6.04 6.19
N ASP A 118 -13.55 6.90 7.10
CA ASP A 118 -13.71 8.35 6.87
C ASP A 118 -12.43 9.02 6.38
N ASN A 119 -11.26 8.64 6.92
CA ASN A 119 -9.98 9.22 6.53
C ASN A 119 -9.55 8.81 5.11
N VAL A 120 -9.90 7.61 4.64
CA VAL A 120 -9.67 7.20 3.24
C VAL A 120 -10.35 8.19 2.30
N ARG A 121 -11.64 8.47 2.52
CA ARG A 121 -12.38 9.45 1.71
C ARG A 121 -11.76 10.85 1.80
N LYS A 122 -11.35 11.30 2.99
CA LYS A 122 -10.70 12.61 3.18
C LYS A 122 -9.37 12.70 2.41
N ARG A 123 -8.52 11.67 2.51
CA ARG A 123 -7.24 11.60 1.81
C ARG A 123 -7.44 11.62 0.30
N MET A 124 -8.31 10.77 -0.23
CA MET A 124 -8.62 10.72 -1.66
C MET A 124 -9.22 12.03 -2.20
N ALA A 125 -9.95 12.79 -1.38
CA ALA A 125 -10.56 14.04 -1.81
C ALA A 125 -9.58 15.22 -1.92
N THR A 126 -8.33 15.06 -1.51
CA THR A 126 -7.30 16.11 -1.51
C THR A 126 -5.99 15.62 -2.09
N GLU A 127 -5.15 16.56 -2.54
CA GLU A 127 -3.78 16.23 -2.95
C GLU A 127 -3.00 15.66 -1.76
N GLN A 128 -2.30 14.55 -1.98
CA GLN A 128 -1.41 13.92 -1.01
C GLN A 128 0.05 14.03 -1.47
N ARG A 129 0.97 14.17 -0.52
CA ARG A 129 2.41 14.28 -0.79
C ARG A 129 3.15 13.20 -0.03
N SER A 130 4.18 12.65 -0.64
CA SER A 130 5.11 11.73 0.01
C SER A 130 6.51 12.34 0.02
N GLU A 131 7.00 12.64 1.23
CA GLU A 131 8.37 13.09 1.44
C GLU A 131 9.39 11.98 1.18
N VAL A 132 9.00 10.72 1.39
CA VAL A 132 9.86 9.56 1.14
C VAL A 132 10.10 9.37 -0.35
N PHE A 133 9.04 9.42 -1.16
CA PHE A 133 9.14 9.18 -2.62
C PHE A 133 9.27 10.48 -3.43
N LYS A 134 9.29 11.65 -2.77
CA LYS A 134 9.31 12.97 -3.45
C LYS A 134 8.24 13.08 -4.53
N SER A 135 7.05 12.57 -4.24
CA SER A 135 5.95 12.47 -5.18
C SER A 135 4.68 13.13 -4.65
N THR A 136 3.80 13.45 -5.57
CA THR A 136 2.48 14.01 -5.28
C THR A 136 1.41 13.17 -5.96
N THR A 137 0.37 12.80 -5.21
CA THR A 137 -0.82 12.13 -5.73
C THR A 137 -1.96 13.16 -5.77
N PRO A 138 -2.51 13.49 -6.94
CA PRO A 138 -3.59 14.45 -7.04
C PRO A 138 -4.86 13.94 -6.36
N ALA A 139 -5.77 14.85 -6.01
CA ALA A 139 -7.10 14.48 -5.53
C ALA A 139 -7.81 13.57 -6.53
N ALA A 140 -8.42 12.50 -6.04
CA ALA A 140 -9.22 11.60 -6.86
C ALA A 140 -10.50 12.30 -7.38
N PRO A 141 -10.98 11.94 -8.59
CA PRO A 141 -12.24 12.46 -9.09
C PRO A 141 -13.40 12.09 -8.16
N LYS A 142 -14.45 12.92 -8.13
CA LYS A 142 -15.60 12.74 -7.24
C LYS A 142 -16.23 11.34 -7.36
N GLY A 143 -16.23 10.76 -8.57
CA GLY A 143 -16.78 9.43 -8.84
C GLY A 143 -16.00 8.29 -8.19
N ALA A 144 -14.70 8.50 -7.89
CA ALA A 144 -13.86 7.49 -7.24
C ALA A 144 -13.95 7.50 -5.70
N LEU A 145 -14.63 8.51 -5.11
CA LEU A 145 -14.65 8.65 -3.66
C LEU A 145 -15.64 7.67 -3.03
N PRO A 146 -15.27 7.02 -1.90
CA PRO A 146 -16.18 6.18 -1.12
C PRO A 146 -17.50 6.91 -0.80
N VAL A 147 -18.64 6.28 -1.08
CA VAL A 147 -19.98 6.86 -0.84
C VAL A 147 -20.59 6.42 0.50
N ILE A 148 -20.08 5.32 1.06
CA ILE A 148 -20.41 4.85 2.41
C ILE A 148 -19.15 4.93 3.24
N THR A 149 -19.18 5.65 4.36
CA THR A 149 -18.02 5.75 5.24
C THR A 149 -18.35 5.35 6.67
N PHE A 150 -17.33 4.94 7.42
CA PHE A 150 -17.41 4.58 8.83
C PHE A 150 -16.18 5.10 9.57
N ASN A 151 -16.26 5.18 10.92
CA ASN A 151 -15.15 5.68 11.72
C ASN A 151 -14.49 4.65 12.65
N GLN A 152 -15.15 3.54 12.98
CA GLN A 152 -14.58 2.48 13.81
C GLN A 152 -14.80 1.10 13.22
N THR A 153 -16.05 0.71 13.01
CA THR A 153 -16.42 -0.60 12.49
C THR A 153 -17.61 -0.49 11.54
N LEU A 154 -17.64 -1.41 10.58
CA LEU A 154 -18.78 -1.61 9.69
C LEU A 154 -18.92 -3.11 9.45
N THR A 155 -20.16 -3.61 9.38
CA THR A 155 -20.45 -5.00 9.02
C THR A 155 -21.36 -5.05 7.81
N VAL A 156 -20.98 -5.87 6.82
CA VAL A 156 -21.81 -6.22 5.65
C VAL A 156 -22.24 -7.67 5.80
N HIS A 157 -23.52 -7.94 5.91
CA HIS A 157 -24.08 -9.30 5.87
C HIS A 157 -24.27 -9.68 4.41
N PHE A 158 -23.42 -10.58 3.89
CA PHE A 158 -23.36 -10.87 2.47
C PHE A 158 -22.80 -12.28 2.20
N ASN A 159 -23.42 -13.04 1.30
CA ASN A 159 -23.03 -14.40 0.96
C ASN A 159 -22.92 -15.37 2.15
N GLY A 160 -23.76 -15.19 3.16
CA GLY A 160 -23.72 -15.99 4.40
C GLY A 160 -22.59 -15.61 5.36
N GLU A 161 -21.87 -14.52 5.10
CA GLU A 161 -20.80 -13.97 5.94
C GLU A 161 -21.26 -12.75 6.74
N GLU A 162 -20.69 -12.55 7.91
CA GLU A 162 -20.51 -11.24 8.49
C GLU A 162 -19.13 -10.71 8.07
N ILE A 163 -19.11 -9.87 7.04
CA ILE A 163 -17.88 -9.24 6.55
C ILE A 163 -17.68 -7.97 7.37
N ARG A 164 -16.74 -8.02 8.32
CA ARG A 164 -16.53 -6.97 9.31
C ARG A 164 -15.24 -6.19 9.00
N ALA A 165 -15.39 -4.90 8.67
CA ALA A 165 -14.28 -3.95 8.56
C ALA A 165 -14.05 -3.28 9.92
N ILE A 166 -12.81 -3.28 10.40
CA ILE A 166 -12.40 -2.65 11.67
C ILE A 166 -11.25 -1.69 11.36
N HIS A 167 -11.42 -0.43 11.77
CA HIS A 167 -10.37 0.58 11.64
C HIS A 167 -9.28 0.40 12.68
N TYR A 168 -8.01 0.50 12.24
CA TYR A 168 -6.80 0.51 13.06
C TYR A 168 -6.03 1.81 12.81
N PRO A 169 -6.05 2.76 13.76
CA PRO A 169 -5.45 4.09 13.55
C PRO A 169 -3.93 4.06 13.57
N HIS A 170 -3.33 4.97 12.82
CA HIS A 170 -1.88 5.22 12.83
C HIS A 170 -1.03 3.97 12.57
N GLY A 171 -1.49 3.07 11.67
CA GLY A 171 -0.76 1.91 11.18
C GLY A 171 0.11 2.27 9.98
N HIS A 172 -0.23 1.70 8.84
CA HIS A 172 0.33 2.03 7.54
C HIS A 172 -0.04 3.46 7.09
N THR A 173 -1.31 3.85 7.32
CA THR A 173 -1.85 5.22 7.20
C THR A 173 -2.71 5.56 8.43
N ASP A 174 -3.48 6.66 8.37
CA ASP A 174 -4.48 7.01 9.37
C ASP A 174 -5.90 6.48 9.05
N GLY A 175 -6.05 5.77 7.94
CA GLY A 175 -7.33 5.28 7.45
C GLY A 175 -7.46 3.77 7.33
N ASP A 176 -6.48 3.00 7.82
CA ASP A 176 -6.39 1.57 7.61
C ASP A 176 -7.55 0.79 8.20
N SER A 177 -7.99 -0.20 7.47
CA SER A 177 -9.07 -1.10 7.87
C SER A 177 -8.71 -2.54 7.57
N VAL A 178 -8.90 -3.40 8.56
CA VAL A 178 -8.76 -4.86 8.45
C VAL A 178 -10.14 -5.49 8.27
N VAL A 179 -10.27 -6.39 7.31
CA VAL A 179 -11.56 -6.99 6.93
C VAL A 179 -11.59 -8.46 7.31
N PHE A 180 -12.54 -8.83 8.17
CA PHE A 180 -12.75 -10.19 8.67
C PHE A 180 -13.94 -10.84 7.94
N PHE A 181 -13.71 -11.95 7.26
CA PHE A 181 -14.74 -12.84 6.73
C PHE A 181 -14.97 -13.93 7.77
N THR A 182 -15.98 -13.73 8.62
CA THR A 182 -16.09 -14.45 9.89
C THR A 182 -16.43 -15.92 9.75
N GLN A 183 -17.26 -16.30 8.78
CA GLN A 183 -17.65 -17.70 8.54
C GLN A 183 -16.55 -18.48 7.80
N SER A 184 -15.91 -17.82 6.85
CA SER A 184 -14.79 -18.43 6.08
C SER A 184 -13.47 -18.41 6.85
N ASN A 185 -13.38 -17.78 8.02
CA ASN A 185 -12.16 -17.67 8.81
C ASN A 185 -10.98 -17.08 8.01
N VAL A 186 -11.24 -16.01 7.26
CA VAL A 186 -10.26 -15.29 6.45
C VAL A 186 -10.16 -13.84 6.94
N VAL A 187 -8.94 -13.29 6.96
CA VAL A 187 -8.71 -11.89 7.33
C VAL A 187 -7.88 -11.22 6.23
N HIS A 188 -8.39 -10.11 5.69
CA HIS A 188 -7.66 -9.26 4.76
C HIS A 188 -7.09 -8.07 5.54
N LEU A 189 -5.77 -7.96 5.59
CA LEU A 189 -5.10 -6.97 6.43
C LEU A 189 -4.76 -5.66 5.69
N GLY A 190 -4.98 -5.58 4.38
CA GLY A 190 -4.47 -4.45 3.61
C GLY A 190 -2.97 -4.29 3.84
N ASP A 191 -2.48 -3.06 3.79
CA ASP A 191 -1.06 -2.73 3.94
C ASP A 191 -0.58 -2.64 5.39
N ASP A 192 -1.43 -2.99 6.35
CA ASP A 192 -0.94 -3.33 7.70
C ASP A 192 -0.07 -4.60 7.67
N PHE A 193 -0.14 -5.41 6.59
CA PHE A 193 0.67 -6.62 6.45
C PHE A 193 1.31 -6.77 5.06
N PHE A 194 2.64 -6.78 5.02
CA PHE A 194 3.47 -7.09 3.86
C PHE A 194 4.16 -8.44 4.10
N ALA A 195 3.72 -9.51 3.44
CA ALA A 195 4.25 -10.85 3.70
C ALA A 195 5.71 -11.00 3.24
N GLY A 196 6.61 -11.26 4.19
CA GLY A 196 8.02 -11.56 3.95
C GLY A 196 8.86 -10.40 3.42
N ARG A 197 8.43 -9.14 3.63
CA ARG A 197 9.14 -7.94 3.17
C ARG A 197 8.91 -6.74 4.10
N PHE A 198 9.80 -5.76 4.05
CA PHE A 198 9.59 -4.49 4.76
C PHE A 198 8.38 -3.75 4.21
N PRO A 199 7.51 -3.20 5.08
CA PRO A 199 6.38 -2.39 4.66
C PRO A 199 6.81 -0.98 4.25
N TYR A 200 6.02 -0.34 3.41
CA TYR A 200 5.92 1.10 3.43
C TYR A 200 5.05 1.52 4.62
N VAL A 201 5.46 2.53 5.37
CA VAL A 201 4.65 3.22 6.38
C VAL A 201 4.56 4.67 5.97
N ASP A 202 3.37 5.13 5.66
CA ASP A 202 3.13 6.48 5.14
C ASP A 202 3.00 7.49 6.29
N LEU A 203 4.15 7.98 6.73
CA LEU A 203 4.24 8.95 7.82
C LEU A 203 3.53 10.27 7.47
N ASP A 204 3.52 10.65 6.20
CA ASP A 204 2.90 11.89 5.72
C ASP A 204 1.36 11.77 5.70
N SER A 205 0.84 10.53 5.67
CA SER A 205 -0.58 10.20 5.81
C SER A 205 -0.96 9.71 7.21
N GLY A 206 -0.20 10.08 8.23
CA GLY A 206 -0.50 9.79 9.64
C GLY A 206 -0.21 8.35 10.07
N GLY A 207 0.51 7.58 9.26
CA GLY A 207 1.07 6.29 9.64
C GLY A 207 2.18 6.40 10.67
N SER A 208 2.49 5.31 11.36
CA SER A 208 3.53 5.23 12.38
C SER A 208 4.04 3.80 12.50
N VAL A 209 5.36 3.62 12.52
CA VAL A 209 5.94 2.27 12.69
C VAL A 209 5.58 1.67 14.04
N GLU A 210 5.61 2.47 15.13
CA GLU A 210 5.18 2.02 16.46
C GLU A 210 3.67 1.73 16.50
N GLY A 211 2.87 2.56 15.80
CA GLY A 211 1.42 2.35 15.65
C GLY A 211 1.11 1.07 14.89
N LEU A 212 1.79 0.82 13.77
CA LEU A 212 1.65 -0.41 12.99
C LEU A 212 2.00 -1.65 13.84
N ALA A 213 3.13 -1.62 14.55
CA ALA A 213 3.52 -2.73 15.43
C ALA A 213 2.47 -2.99 16.51
N LYS A 214 1.94 -1.94 17.15
CA LYS A 214 0.86 -2.04 18.12
C LYS A 214 -0.40 -2.65 17.52
N ASN A 215 -0.84 -2.13 16.36
CA ASN A 215 -2.03 -2.62 15.67
C ASN A 215 -1.92 -4.10 15.31
N ILE A 216 -0.76 -4.53 14.76
CA ILE A 216 -0.52 -5.95 14.43
C ILE A 216 -0.58 -6.82 15.70
N GLY A 217 -0.01 -6.37 16.82
CA GLY A 217 -0.14 -7.08 18.10
C GLY A 217 -1.60 -7.26 18.55
N GLU A 218 -2.43 -6.21 18.41
CA GLU A 218 -3.86 -6.26 18.72
C GLU A 218 -4.63 -7.17 17.75
N ILE A 219 -4.31 -7.10 16.44
CA ILE A 219 -4.93 -7.92 15.39
C ILE A 219 -4.66 -9.40 15.65
N ILE A 220 -3.41 -9.77 15.96
CA ILE A 220 -3.04 -11.17 16.30
C ILE A 220 -3.92 -11.70 17.44
N GLY A 221 -4.20 -10.87 18.46
CA GLY A 221 -5.08 -11.24 19.59
C GLY A 221 -6.56 -11.43 19.22
N LYS A 222 -6.99 -10.94 18.06
CA LYS A 222 -8.40 -11.01 17.60
C LYS A 222 -8.61 -12.03 16.47
N ILE A 223 -7.54 -12.44 15.78
CA ILE A 223 -7.62 -13.41 14.69
C ILE A 223 -7.96 -14.79 15.25
N PRO A 224 -9.02 -15.45 14.73
CA PRO A 224 -9.35 -16.80 15.16
C PRO A 224 -8.26 -17.81 14.79
N ALA A 225 -8.17 -18.90 15.55
CA ALA A 225 -7.22 -19.97 15.28
C ALA A 225 -7.42 -20.54 13.86
N GLY A 226 -6.31 -20.80 13.16
CA GLY A 226 -6.32 -21.40 11.82
C GLY A 226 -6.76 -20.44 10.70
N ALA A 227 -6.99 -19.15 10.99
CA ALA A 227 -7.37 -18.18 9.97
C ALA A 227 -6.34 -18.09 8.84
N LYS A 228 -6.83 -17.91 7.61
CA LYS A 228 -6.03 -17.58 6.43
C LYS A 228 -5.93 -16.06 6.29
N LEU A 229 -4.74 -15.56 5.97
CA LEU A 229 -4.47 -14.13 5.93
C LEU A 229 -4.16 -13.67 4.50
N ILE A 230 -4.94 -12.69 4.03
CA ILE A 230 -4.64 -11.96 2.79
C ILE A 230 -3.85 -10.72 3.18
N PRO A 231 -2.54 -10.65 2.90
CA PRO A 231 -1.76 -9.43 3.08
C PRO A 231 -2.10 -8.40 2.01
N GLY A 232 -1.81 -7.12 2.23
CA GLY A 232 -1.88 -6.13 1.15
C GLY A 232 -0.93 -6.50 0.02
N HIS A 233 0.28 -6.95 0.35
CA HIS A 233 1.27 -7.38 -0.63
C HIS A 233 1.95 -8.69 -0.23
N GLY A 234 2.12 -9.58 -1.19
CA GLY A 234 2.78 -10.87 -1.02
C GLY A 234 1.83 -12.06 -1.08
N PRO A 235 2.31 -13.26 -0.81
CA PRO A 235 1.51 -14.49 -0.91
C PRO A 235 0.48 -14.61 0.21
N LEU A 236 -0.55 -15.43 -0.03
CA LEU A 236 -1.47 -15.88 1.01
C LEU A 236 -0.68 -16.42 2.20
N SER A 237 -1.06 -16.01 3.41
CA SER A 237 -0.26 -16.15 4.62
C SER A 237 -1.03 -16.79 5.77
N THR A 238 -0.31 -17.07 6.84
CA THR A 238 -0.79 -17.66 8.09
C THR A 238 -0.63 -16.68 9.26
N VAL A 239 -1.20 -17.01 10.42
CA VAL A 239 -1.00 -16.24 11.65
C VAL A 239 0.47 -16.28 12.09
N GLU A 240 1.20 -17.37 11.82
CA GLU A 240 2.64 -17.45 12.16
C GLU A 240 3.48 -16.51 11.28
N ASP A 241 3.12 -16.34 10.00
CA ASP A 241 3.76 -15.35 9.13
C ASP A 241 3.53 -13.93 9.66
N LEU A 242 2.31 -13.62 10.15
CA LEU A 242 1.98 -12.33 10.76
C LEU A 242 2.75 -12.12 12.07
N LYS A 243 2.92 -13.14 12.89
CA LYS A 243 3.76 -13.05 14.11
C LYS A 243 5.22 -12.79 13.77
N THR A 244 5.74 -13.44 12.72
CA THR A 244 7.09 -13.19 12.22
C THR A 244 7.25 -11.74 11.74
N TYR A 245 6.26 -11.24 10.99
CA TYR A 245 6.22 -9.82 10.58
C TYR A 245 6.16 -8.87 11.78
N HIS A 246 5.32 -9.16 12.78
CA HIS A 246 5.25 -8.38 14.02
C HIS A 246 6.60 -8.32 14.74
N ASN A 247 7.27 -9.48 14.87
CA ASN A 247 8.59 -9.56 15.45
C ASN A 247 9.63 -8.72 14.67
N MET A 248 9.58 -8.76 13.33
CA MET A 248 10.42 -7.91 12.49
C MET A 248 10.20 -6.42 12.78
N LEU A 249 8.95 -5.97 12.87
CA LEU A 249 8.62 -4.57 13.21
C LEU A 249 9.22 -4.17 14.56
N LEU A 250 9.03 -5.00 15.60
CA LEU A 250 9.53 -4.72 16.94
C LEU A 250 11.06 -4.68 16.99
N GLN A 251 11.73 -5.70 16.46
CA GLN A 251 13.19 -5.81 16.55
C GLN A 251 13.90 -4.73 15.72
N THR A 252 13.48 -4.51 14.47
CA THR A 252 14.13 -3.50 13.62
C THR A 252 13.91 -2.09 14.14
N THR A 253 12.73 -1.82 14.72
CA THR A 253 12.43 -0.53 15.38
C THR A 253 13.30 -0.33 16.61
N ASP A 254 13.48 -1.36 17.45
CA ASP A 254 14.31 -1.28 18.65
C ASP A 254 15.79 -1.07 18.31
N ILE A 255 16.32 -1.77 17.29
CA ILE A 255 17.68 -1.56 16.77
C ILE A 255 17.90 -0.09 16.39
N VAL A 256 16.98 0.49 15.63
CA VAL A 256 17.10 1.91 15.20
C VAL A 256 17.00 2.84 16.42
N ARG A 257 16.07 2.58 17.35
CA ARG A 257 15.91 3.35 18.59
C ARG A 257 17.19 3.37 19.42
N GLN A 258 17.84 2.22 19.62
CA GLN A 258 19.11 2.10 20.35
C GLN A 258 20.23 2.88 19.66
N LYS A 259 20.31 2.82 18.32
CA LYS A 259 21.31 3.58 17.55
C LYS A 259 21.08 5.09 17.65
N ILE A 260 19.82 5.56 17.60
CA ILE A 260 19.48 6.98 17.83
C ILE A 260 19.91 7.40 19.26
N ALA A 261 19.58 6.61 20.27
CA ALA A 261 19.96 6.89 21.66
C ALA A 261 21.48 6.94 21.88
N ALA A 262 22.24 6.18 21.06
CA ALA A 262 23.70 6.23 21.03
C ALA A 262 24.26 7.43 20.23
N GLY A 263 23.40 8.35 19.75
CA GLY A 263 23.82 9.55 19.01
C GLY A 263 24.22 9.31 17.56
N LYS A 264 23.88 8.17 16.97
CA LYS A 264 24.20 7.86 15.57
C LYS A 264 23.33 8.65 14.60
N THR A 265 23.95 9.13 13.54
CA THR A 265 23.22 9.75 12.40
C THR A 265 22.52 8.71 11.57
N LEU A 266 21.52 9.13 10.75
CA LEU A 266 20.83 8.25 9.83
C LEU A 266 21.80 7.53 8.87
N ASP A 267 22.81 8.23 8.34
CA ASP A 267 23.82 7.64 7.45
C ASP A 267 24.65 6.56 8.13
N GLN A 268 25.01 6.75 9.41
CA GLN A 268 25.68 5.73 10.20
C GLN A 268 24.77 4.52 10.44
N ILE A 269 23.48 4.75 10.73
CA ILE A 269 22.48 3.69 10.93
C ILE A 269 22.32 2.86 9.64
N LYS A 270 22.21 3.52 8.47
CA LYS A 270 22.14 2.86 7.15
C LYS A 270 23.42 2.06 6.85
N SER A 271 24.59 2.65 7.10
CA SER A 271 25.87 1.98 6.85
C SER A 271 26.09 0.72 7.69
N GLU A 272 25.60 0.71 8.92
CA GLU A 272 25.66 -0.47 9.81
C GLU A 272 24.60 -1.53 9.47
N GLY A 273 23.48 -1.11 8.87
CA GLY A 273 22.40 -1.99 8.42
C GLY A 273 21.67 -2.72 9.55
N LEU A 274 21.05 -3.81 9.16
CA LEU A 274 20.30 -4.73 10.02
C LEU A 274 21.01 -6.10 10.12
N PRO A 275 20.73 -6.91 11.16
CA PRO A 275 21.18 -8.30 11.24
C PRO A 275 20.80 -9.14 10.04
N ASP A 276 21.58 -10.20 9.78
CA ASP A 276 21.43 -11.08 8.61
C ASP A 276 20.04 -11.68 8.46
N GLU A 277 19.37 -11.97 9.56
CA GLU A 277 18.00 -12.50 9.58
C GLU A 277 16.97 -11.60 8.89
N TRP A 278 17.21 -10.28 8.84
CA TRP A 278 16.31 -9.30 8.20
C TRP A 278 16.76 -8.87 6.80
N LYS A 279 17.91 -9.33 6.30
CA LYS A 279 18.42 -8.92 4.98
C LYS A 279 17.50 -9.29 3.83
N SER A 280 16.88 -10.48 3.87
CA SER A 280 15.95 -10.94 2.84
C SER A 280 14.69 -10.08 2.73
N TRP A 281 14.29 -9.40 3.80
CA TRP A 281 13.11 -8.53 3.84
C TRP A 281 13.27 -7.27 2.99
N GLY A 282 14.50 -6.80 2.78
CA GLY A 282 14.85 -5.66 1.93
C GLY A 282 14.92 -5.96 0.43
N THR A 283 14.49 -7.14 -0.03
CA THR A 283 14.46 -7.49 -1.46
C THR A 283 13.23 -6.96 -2.19
N GLY A 284 12.19 -6.55 -1.45
CA GLY A 284 10.94 -5.98 -1.96
C GLY A 284 11.06 -4.55 -2.50
N PHE A 285 9.94 -3.85 -2.61
CA PHE A 285 9.84 -2.45 -2.99
C PHE A 285 10.56 -1.54 -1.98
N ILE A 286 10.37 -1.78 -0.68
CA ILE A 286 11.08 -1.10 0.38
C ILE A 286 12.41 -1.83 0.64
N LYS A 287 13.52 -1.17 0.27
CA LYS A 287 14.87 -1.66 0.53
C LYS A 287 15.29 -1.38 1.97
N THR A 288 16.30 -2.09 2.46
CA THR A 288 16.76 -1.95 3.86
C THR A 288 17.07 -0.51 4.24
N ASP A 289 17.78 0.24 3.38
CA ASP A 289 18.13 1.63 3.67
C ASP A 289 16.91 2.53 3.80
N LEU A 290 15.90 2.31 2.93
CA LEU A 290 14.65 3.06 2.98
C LEU A 290 13.82 2.67 4.21
N TRP A 291 13.81 1.39 4.58
CA TRP A 291 13.17 0.94 5.82
C TRP A 291 13.78 1.61 7.05
N LEU A 292 15.11 1.61 7.15
CA LEU A 292 15.84 2.28 8.24
C LEU A 292 15.51 3.78 8.30
N GLU A 293 15.38 4.45 7.15
CA GLU A 293 14.97 5.85 7.07
C GLU A 293 13.53 6.06 7.56
N ILE A 294 12.58 5.22 7.12
CA ILE A 294 11.19 5.29 7.57
C ILE A 294 11.11 5.11 9.08
N VAL A 295 11.79 4.10 9.64
CA VAL A 295 11.82 3.87 11.11
C VAL A 295 12.44 5.04 11.82
N HIS A 296 13.59 5.55 11.36
CA HIS A 296 14.27 6.69 11.95
C HIS A 296 13.36 7.94 11.96
N ARG A 297 12.74 8.27 10.84
CA ARG A 297 11.81 9.41 10.74
C ARG A 297 10.61 9.23 11.67
N SER A 298 10.03 8.02 11.71
CA SER A 298 8.90 7.71 12.60
C SER A 298 9.23 7.93 14.08
N LEU A 299 10.45 7.55 14.50
CA LEU A 299 10.90 7.68 15.89
C LEU A 299 11.34 9.11 16.25
N THR A 300 11.76 9.93 15.28
CA THR A 300 12.27 11.29 15.51
C THR A 300 11.27 12.40 15.16
N ALA A 301 10.12 12.05 14.58
CA ALA A 301 9.03 13.00 14.33
C ALA A 301 8.60 13.67 15.65
N LYS A 302 8.51 14.99 15.67
CA LYS A 302 7.95 15.71 16.83
C LYS A 302 6.46 15.33 16.93
N LYS A 303 6.11 14.73 18.06
CA LYS A 303 4.71 14.42 18.42
C LYS A 303 3.92 15.69 18.69
#